data_46c7964e7113322d47faec7f768bb257
#
_entry.id   46c7964e7113322d47faec7f768bb257
#
_cell.length_a   1.000
_cell.length_b   1.000
_cell.length_c   1.000
_cell.angle_alpha   90.00
_cell.angle_beta   90.00
_cell.angle_gamma   90.00
#
_symmetry.space_group_name_H-M   'P 1'
#
loop_
_entity.id
_entity.type
_entity.pdbx_description
1 polymer ?
#
loop_
_entity_poly.entity_id
_entity_poly.type
_entity_poly.pdbx_seq_one_letter_code
_entity_poly.pdbx_strand_id
1 'polypeptide(L)'
;MRNYTKVLKIAPAFLLAGTMLNAQTTDTIKTAEIEQVVLIGYGKQKKEDLTGSIASITSKDFNPGSTSADQLIIGKAPGVTVTGNGGNPGSGATIRIRGGASLTASNDPLIVIDGIPMDFGGISGASNALALINPNDIESFDVLKDASAAAIYGNRASNGVILITTKKGSSGKLRVNFSTSGSVSTKMGNQSVLTADEFRAFVQANASQNYINKLGKANTNWQDLIYQTAWGTDNNVAITGGIKKLPYRLSLGYNEQNGIVRTNEFKRTSVGLNLTPKFFDNHLSVTANVKGSMTENRFPAGVIGAAQFFDPTQEVYDYSPQGNQVNNYWEW
;
A
#
# COMPACT_ATOMS: atom_id res chain seq x y z
N MET A 1 39.37 5.15 -29.32
CA MET A 1 39.60 3.75 -28.91
C MET A 1 39.91 3.75 -27.40
N ARG A 2 38.97 3.40 -26.56
CA ARG A 2 39.27 3.12 -25.15
C ARG A 2 38.20 2.17 -24.60
N ASN A 3 38.66 1.03 -24.23
CA ASN A 3 38.02 -0.20 -23.79
C ASN A 3 36.87 -0.05 -22.79
N TYR A 4 35.67 -0.50 -23.17
CA TYR A 4 34.60 -0.92 -22.30
C TYR A 4 34.48 -2.43 -22.31
N THR A 5 35.30 -3.08 -21.53
CA THR A 5 35.20 -4.52 -21.28
C THR A 5 35.70 -4.78 -19.88
N LYS A 6 34.80 -4.72 -18.89
CA LYS A 6 34.94 -5.41 -17.59
C LYS A 6 33.77 -5.03 -16.66
N VAL A 7 32.57 -5.52 -16.92
CA VAL A 7 31.56 -5.81 -15.88
C VAL A 7 30.59 -6.85 -16.47
N LEU A 8 30.99 -8.08 -16.52
CA LEU A 8 30.07 -9.19 -16.73
C LEU A 8 30.72 -10.50 -16.29
N LYS A 9 30.91 -10.68 -15.00
CA LYS A 9 31.27 -12.01 -14.43
C LYS A 9 30.94 -12.05 -12.95
N ILE A 10 29.68 -11.99 -12.56
CA ILE A 10 29.19 -12.53 -11.27
C ILE A 10 27.69 -12.80 -11.45
N ALA A 11 27.36 -13.91 -12.04
CA ALA A 11 26.18 -14.72 -11.86
C ALA A 11 26.30 -15.86 -12.86
N PRO A 12 26.64 -17.06 -12.47
CA PRO A 12 25.70 -18.09 -12.11
C PRO A 12 26.31 -19.11 -11.12
N ALA A 13 26.05 -19.02 -9.88
CA ALA A 13 26.45 -20.03 -8.90
C ALA A 13 25.33 -20.43 -7.92
N PHE A 14 24.06 -20.12 -8.24
CA PHE A 14 22.95 -20.48 -7.36
C PHE A 14 21.89 -21.38 -8.02
N LEU A 15 22.24 -22.09 -9.07
CA LEU A 15 21.26 -22.88 -9.85
C LEU A 15 21.56 -24.39 -9.86
N LEU A 16 22.20 -24.94 -8.82
CA LEU A 16 22.48 -26.38 -8.75
C LEU A 16 22.47 -26.94 -7.32
N ALA A 17 21.38 -26.72 -6.56
CA ALA A 17 21.15 -27.47 -5.30
C ALA A 17 19.65 -27.63 -5.03
N GLY A 18 18.92 -28.23 -5.97
CA GLY A 18 17.47 -28.40 -5.86
C GLY A 18 16.93 -29.68 -6.45
N THR A 19 17.61 -30.81 -6.28
CA THR A 19 17.01 -32.12 -6.56
C THR A 19 17.47 -33.10 -5.50
N MET A 20 16.53 -33.55 -4.69
CA MET A 20 16.45 -34.71 -3.81
C MET A 20 15.83 -34.32 -2.48
N LEU A 21 14.51 -34.43 -2.39
CA LEU A 21 13.82 -34.93 -1.19
C LEU A 21 12.31 -35.03 -1.48
N ASN A 22 11.92 -36.06 -2.22
CA ASN A 22 10.57 -36.58 -2.16
C ASN A 22 10.49 -37.52 -0.95
N ALA A 23 9.87 -37.07 0.11
CA ALA A 23 9.32 -37.92 1.16
C ALA A 23 7.89 -37.47 1.42
N GLN A 24 6.96 -37.95 0.60
CA GLN A 24 5.53 -37.89 0.91
C GLN A 24 5.22 -38.89 2.02
N THR A 25 5.08 -38.42 3.21
CA THR A 25 4.23 -39.08 4.20
C THR A 25 2.88 -38.40 4.18
N THR A 26 1.92 -39.07 3.60
CA THR A 26 0.49 -38.68 3.64
C THR A 26 -0.03 -38.95 5.06
N ASP A 27 0.25 -38.01 5.96
CA ASP A 27 -0.48 -37.95 7.21
C ASP A 27 -1.80 -37.22 6.96
N THR A 28 -2.87 -37.98 6.93
CA THR A 28 -4.24 -37.44 6.88
C THR A 28 -4.53 -36.76 8.23
N ILE A 29 -4.01 -35.56 8.40
CA ILE A 29 -4.41 -34.68 9.48
C ILE A 29 -5.86 -34.31 9.16
N LYS A 30 -6.80 -34.86 9.98
CA LYS A 30 -8.15 -34.32 10.07
C LYS A 30 -8.00 -32.81 10.30
N THR A 31 -8.26 -32.03 9.29
CA THR A 31 -8.37 -30.58 9.40
C THR A 31 -9.54 -30.33 10.35
N ALA A 32 -9.25 -30.12 11.62
CA ALA A 32 -10.24 -29.57 12.53
C ALA A 32 -10.58 -28.19 11.90
N GLU A 33 -11.83 -28.04 11.49
CA GLU A 33 -12.37 -26.78 11.02
C GLU A 33 -12.10 -25.76 12.14
N ILE A 34 -11.16 -24.86 11.92
CA ILE A 34 -10.82 -23.85 12.91
C ILE A 34 -12.03 -22.92 12.93
N GLU A 35 -12.85 -23.01 13.97
CA GLU A 35 -13.96 -22.08 14.20
C GLU A 35 -13.44 -20.64 14.01
N GLN A 36 -13.92 -19.98 12.98
CA GLN A 36 -13.57 -18.59 12.72
C GLN A 36 -14.24 -17.72 13.79
N VAL A 37 -13.41 -17.23 14.71
CA VAL A 37 -13.85 -16.33 15.78
C VAL A 37 -13.51 -14.91 15.37
N VAL A 38 -14.53 -14.05 15.30
CA VAL A 38 -14.39 -12.63 15.02
C VAL A 38 -14.31 -11.85 16.32
N LEU A 39 -13.33 -10.95 16.44
CA LEU A 39 -13.21 -10.04 17.57
C LEU A 39 -14.16 -8.86 17.33
N ILE A 40 -15.26 -8.79 18.07
CA ILE A 40 -16.22 -7.69 17.97
C ILE A 40 -16.21 -6.92 19.29
N GLY A 41 -15.79 -5.67 19.22
CA GLY A 41 -15.72 -4.78 20.37
C GLY A 41 -14.87 -5.37 21.49
N TYR A 42 -15.49 -5.65 22.62
CA TYR A 42 -14.83 -6.18 23.82
C TYR A 42 -14.93 -7.71 23.95
N GLY A 43 -15.50 -8.42 22.95
CA GLY A 43 -15.76 -9.85 23.01
C GLY A 43 -15.30 -10.62 21.77
N LYS A 44 -15.26 -11.94 21.92
CA LYS A 44 -15.07 -12.89 20.82
C LYS A 44 -16.42 -13.52 20.53
N GLN A 45 -16.90 -13.44 19.30
CA GLN A 45 -18.07 -14.18 18.86
C GLN A 45 -17.71 -15.10 17.71
N LYS A 46 -18.39 -16.25 17.65
CA LYS A 46 -18.27 -17.13 16.49
C LYS A 46 -18.91 -16.44 15.30
N LYS A 47 -18.33 -16.60 14.12
CA LYS A 47 -18.87 -16.03 12.89
C LYS A 47 -20.32 -16.47 12.63
N GLU A 48 -20.65 -17.68 13.01
CA GLU A 48 -21.99 -18.27 12.88
C GLU A 48 -23.04 -17.58 13.74
N ASP A 49 -22.66 -17.02 14.88
CA ASP A 49 -23.55 -16.35 15.82
C ASP A 49 -23.85 -14.88 15.43
N LEU A 50 -23.18 -14.38 14.39
CA LEU A 50 -23.33 -13.02 13.93
C LEU A 50 -24.47 -12.90 12.92
N THR A 51 -25.58 -12.30 13.34
CA THR A 51 -26.79 -12.10 12.51
C THR A 51 -26.64 -11.06 11.40
N GLY A 52 -25.52 -10.31 11.38
CA GLY A 52 -25.23 -9.27 10.37
C GLY A 52 -24.49 -9.80 9.14
N SER A 53 -24.59 -9.05 8.02
CA SER A 53 -23.79 -9.34 6.81
C SER A 53 -22.31 -9.02 7.01
N ILE A 54 -21.52 -10.06 7.30
CA ILE A 54 -20.06 -9.96 7.49
C ILE A 54 -19.35 -10.61 6.31
N ALA A 55 -18.37 -9.91 5.75
CA ALA A 55 -17.44 -10.48 4.80
C ALA A 55 -16.07 -10.67 5.47
N SER A 56 -15.64 -11.91 5.61
CA SER A 56 -14.31 -12.26 6.13
C SER A 56 -13.38 -12.59 4.97
N ILE A 57 -12.20 -12.00 4.99
CA ILE A 57 -11.13 -12.19 4.01
C ILE A 57 -9.90 -12.62 4.80
N THR A 58 -9.40 -13.81 4.55
CA THR A 58 -8.25 -14.37 5.25
C THR A 58 -6.98 -14.24 4.41
N SER A 59 -5.83 -14.51 5.01
CA SER A 59 -4.55 -14.46 4.30
C SER A 59 -4.47 -15.37 3.07
N LYS A 60 -5.35 -16.36 2.94
CA LYS A 60 -5.47 -17.23 1.75
C LYS A 60 -6.12 -16.52 0.56
N ASP A 61 -6.95 -15.52 0.85
CA ASP A 61 -7.74 -14.78 -0.14
C ASP A 61 -7.05 -13.50 -0.60
N PHE A 62 -5.97 -13.09 0.06
CA PHE A 62 -5.27 -11.84 -0.18
C PHE A 62 -4.70 -11.75 -1.60
N ASN A 63 -4.70 -10.55 -2.15
CA ASN A 63 -4.05 -10.30 -3.42
C ASN A 63 -2.53 -10.44 -3.27
N PRO A 64 -1.87 -11.31 -4.06
CA PRO A 64 -0.44 -11.48 -3.99
C PRO A 64 0.31 -10.22 -4.45
N GLY A 65 1.49 -9.99 -3.89
CA GLY A 65 2.32 -8.84 -4.25
C GLY A 65 1.83 -7.49 -3.74
N SER A 66 0.82 -7.47 -2.86
CA SER A 66 0.34 -6.23 -2.23
C SER A 66 1.39 -5.66 -1.28
N THR A 67 1.67 -4.37 -1.43
CA THR A 67 2.64 -3.62 -0.61
C THR A 67 1.99 -2.75 0.44
N SER A 68 0.65 -2.61 0.39
CA SER A 68 -0.16 -1.91 1.37
C SER A 68 -1.36 -2.76 1.81
N ALA A 69 -1.88 -2.49 3.01
CA ALA A 69 -2.95 -3.28 3.62
C ALA A 69 -4.28 -3.20 2.85
N ASP A 70 -4.57 -2.04 2.25
CA ASP A 70 -5.76 -1.80 1.43
C ASP A 70 -5.75 -2.62 0.13
N GLN A 71 -4.58 -2.82 -0.49
CA GLN A 71 -4.43 -3.62 -1.71
C GLN A 71 -4.77 -5.11 -1.49
N LEU A 72 -4.56 -5.63 -0.29
CA LEU A 72 -4.87 -7.03 0.05
C LEU A 72 -6.33 -7.40 -0.22
N ILE A 73 -7.26 -6.45 -0.07
CA ILE A 73 -8.72 -6.69 -0.09
C ILE A 73 -9.42 -6.15 -1.33
N ILE A 74 -8.69 -5.57 -2.29
CA ILE A 74 -9.29 -5.06 -3.55
C ILE A 74 -10.05 -6.19 -4.26
N GLY A 75 -11.35 -5.99 -4.45
CA GLY A 75 -12.22 -6.95 -5.15
C GLY A 75 -12.53 -8.23 -4.38
N LYS A 76 -12.15 -8.35 -3.09
CA LYS A 76 -12.36 -9.57 -2.29
C LYS A 76 -13.63 -9.55 -1.45
N ALA A 77 -14.19 -8.39 -1.13
CA ALA A 77 -15.39 -8.26 -0.32
C ALA A 77 -16.56 -7.73 -1.13
N PRO A 78 -17.66 -8.48 -1.31
CA PRO A 78 -18.87 -7.97 -1.97
C PRO A 78 -19.40 -6.72 -1.26
N GLY A 79 -19.73 -5.66 -2.00
CA GLY A 79 -20.25 -4.40 -1.47
C GLY A 79 -19.18 -3.53 -0.79
N VAL A 80 -17.89 -3.83 -0.96
CA VAL A 80 -16.77 -2.99 -0.57
C VAL A 80 -16.04 -2.53 -1.81
N THR A 81 -15.94 -1.23 -1.99
CA THR A 81 -15.16 -0.62 -3.07
C THR A 81 -13.88 -0.05 -2.50
N VAL A 82 -12.75 -0.45 -3.06
CA VAL A 82 -11.42 0.07 -2.70
C VAL A 82 -10.84 0.73 -3.94
N THR A 83 -10.65 2.03 -3.89
CA THR A 83 -10.13 2.83 -5.00
C THR A 83 -8.80 3.46 -4.59
N GLY A 84 -7.73 3.12 -5.31
CA GLY A 84 -6.41 3.68 -5.06
C GLY A 84 -6.36 5.19 -5.35
N ASN A 85 -5.67 5.94 -4.52
CA ASN A 85 -5.53 7.38 -4.63
C ASN A 85 -4.38 7.76 -5.56
N GLY A 86 -4.61 7.68 -6.88
CA GLY A 86 -3.70 8.20 -7.90
C GLY A 86 -2.46 7.36 -8.20
N GLY A 87 -2.33 6.14 -7.67
CA GLY A 87 -1.22 5.23 -7.96
C GLY A 87 0.15 5.65 -7.39
N ASN A 88 0.22 6.70 -6.60
CA ASN A 88 1.43 7.09 -5.90
C ASN A 88 1.73 6.11 -4.76
N PRO A 89 2.96 5.64 -4.58
CA PRO A 89 3.34 4.85 -3.43
C PRO A 89 2.97 5.56 -2.12
N GLY A 90 2.40 4.82 -1.18
CA GLY A 90 1.99 5.37 0.12
C GLY A 90 0.77 6.28 0.12
N SER A 91 0.12 6.54 -1.03
CA SER A 91 -1.08 7.39 -1.10
C SER A 91 -2.33 6.74 -0.48
N GLY A 92 -2.28 5.44 -0.19
CA GLY A 92 -3.40 4.70 0.35
C GLY A 92 -4.55 4.52 -0.65
N ALA A 93 -5.69 4.10 -0.14
CA ALA A 93 -6.90 3.95 -0.92
C ALA A 93 -8.11 4.52 -0.20
N THR A 94 -9.07 4.95 -0.96
CA THR A 94 -10.40 5.29 -0.48
C THR A 94 -11.24 4.03 -0.40
N ILE A 95 -11.77 3.72 0.77
CA ILE A 95 -12.61 2.54 0.99
C ILE A 95 -14.05 2.99 1.24
N ARG A 96 -14.99 2.34 0.57
CA ARG A 96 -16.44 2.59 0.72
C ARG A 96 -17.16 1.26 0.93
N ILE A 97 -18.06 1.22 1.90
CA ILE A 97 -18.93 0.08 2.17
C ILE A 97 -20.34 0.46 1.75
N ARG A 98 -20.93 -0.28 0.78
CA ARG A 98 -22.27 -0.02 0.22
C ARG A 98 -22.46 1.39 -0.36
N GLY A 99 -21.37 2.05 -0.80
CA GLY A 99 -21.40 3.41 -1.32
C GLY A 99 -21.22 4.49 -0.25
N GLY A 100 -21.64 5.72 -0.55
CA GLY A 100 -21.58 6.84 0.38
C GLY A 100 -22.93 7.08 1.05
N ALA A 101 -22.92 7.29 2.35
CA ALA A 101 -24.12 7.60 3.14
C ALA A 101 -24.32 9.09 3.37
N SER A 102 -23.28 9.92 3.19
CA SER A 102 -23.31 11.35 3.45
C SER A 102 -22.79 12.16 2.27
N LEU A 103 -23.41 13.33 2.04
CA LEU A 103 -22.96 14.30 1.04
C LEU A 103 -21.90 15.27 1.61
N THR A 104 -21.88 15.48 2.92
CA THR A 104 -21.04 16.50 3.57
C THR A 104 -20.08 15.95 4.62
N ALA A 105 -20.36 14.78 5.19
CA ALA A 105 -19.49 14.12 6.16
C ALA A 105 -18.62 13.04 5.49
N SER A 106 -17.59 12.57 6.21
CA SER A 106 -16.79 11.45 5.74
C SER A 106 -17.65 10.20 5.52
N ASN A 107 -17.39 9.52 4.42
CA ASN A 107 -17.97 8.22 4.09
C ASN A 107 -16.99 7.06 4.34
N ASP A 108 -15.87 7.31 5.04
CA ASP A 108 -14.88 6.28 5.34
C ASP A 108 -15.39 5.34 6.45
N PRO A 109 -15.19 4.04 6.31
CA PRO A 109 -15.51 3.08 7.36
C PRO A 109 -14.56 3.24 8.55
N LEU A 110 -15.03 2.87 9.74
CA LEU A 110 -14.16 2.80 10.90
C LEU A 110 -13.18 1.63 10.75
N ILE A 111 -11.90 1.89 10.93
CA ILE A 111 -10.86 0.85 10.99
C ILE A 111 -10.59 0.50 12.45
N VAL A 112 -10.60 -0.79 12.74
CA VAL A 112 -10.29 -1.33 14.07
C VAL A 112 -9.16 -2.36 13.93
N ILE A 113 -8.05 -2.17 14.63
CA ILE A 113 -6.89 -3.05 14.57
C ILE A 113 -6.74 -3.76 15.91
N ASP A 114 -6.85 -5.09 15.90
CA ASP A 114 -6.80 -5.92 17.12
C ASP A 114 -7.71 -5.42 18.25
N GLY A 115 -8.88 -4.89 17.90
CA GLY A 115 -9.87 -4.34 18.83
C GLY A 115 -9.72 -2.87 19.18
N ILE A 116 -8.68 -2.18 18.68
CA ILE A 116 -8.45 -0.76 18.94
C ILE A 116 -8.96 0.05 17.73
N PRO A 117 -9.99 0.92 17.92
CA PRO A 117 -10.45 1.82 16.88
C PRO A 117 -9.38 2.85 16.52
N MET A 118 -9.09 2.98 15.23
CA MET A 118 -8.14 3.95 14.71
C MET A 118 -8.84 5.26 14.37
N ASP A 119 -8.16 6.37 14.58
CA ASP A 119 -8.64 7.68 14.16
C ASP A 119 -7.92 8.11 12.87
N PHE A 120 -8.69 8.45 11.84
CA PHE A 120 -8.13 8.82 10.54
C PHE A 120 -7.69 10.28 10.45
N GLY A 121 -8.10 11.11 11.40
CA GLY A 121 -7.98 12.57 11.33
C GLY A 121 -6.66 13.16 11.80
N GLY A 122 -5.67 12.35 12.26
CA GLY A 122 -4.65 12.94 13.09
C GLY A 122 -3.18 12.63 12.83
N ILE A 123 -2.85 11.76 11.88
CA ILE A 123 -1.43 11.44 11.65
C ILE A 123 -0.94 12.23 10.45
N SER A 124 -0.22 13.31 10.74
CA SER A 124 0.40 14.15 9.71
C SER A 124 1.35 13.31 8.83
N GLY A 125 1.17 13.38 7.51
CA GLY A 125 2.02 12.67 6.55
C GLY A 125 1.59 11.23 6.23
N ALA A 126 0.59 10.66 6.92
CA ALA A 126 -0.01 9.38 6.55
C ALA A 126 -1.31 9.62 5.78
N SER A 127 -1.42 9.04 4.58
CA SER A 127 -2.63 9.17 3.76
C SER A 127 -3.84 8.49 4.41
N ASN A 128 -3.61 7.40 5.13
CA ASN A 128 -4.59 6.71 5.96
C ASN A 128 -3.87 5.79 6.97
N ALA A 129 -4.61 5.31 7.99
CA ALA A 129 -4.06 4.43 9.02
C ALA A 129 -3.58 3.07 8.45
N LEU A 130 -4.12 2.61 7.31
CA LEU A 130 -3.73 1.36 6.66
C LEU A 130 -2.33 1.41 6.07
N ALA A 131 -1.85 2.60 5.68
CA ALA A 131 -0.49 2.77 5.17
C ALA A 131 0.59 2.47 6.23
N LEU A 132 0.24 2.58 7.52
CA LEU A 132 1.16 2.34 8.64
C LEU A 132 1.31 0.86 8.99
N ILE A 133 0.37 0.02 8.54
CA ILE A 133 0.37 -1.40 8.87
C ILE A 133 1.20 -2.17 7.84
N ASN A 134 2.05 -3.06 8.34
CA ASN A 134 2.72 -4.01 7.46
C ASN A 134 1.71 -5.08 6.99
N PRO A 135 1.42 -5.19 5.67
CA PRO A 135 0.48 -6.17 5.14
C PRO A 135 0.86 -7.61 5.50
N ASN A 136 2.16 -7.90 5.67
CA ASN A 136 2.65 -9.23 6.04
C ASN A 136 2.29 -9.64 7.48
N ASP A 137 1.91 -8.69 8.33
CA ASP A 137 1.46 -8.96 9.70
C ASP A 137 -0.04 -9.15 9.82
N ILE A 138 -0.81 -8.98 8.74
CA ILE A 138 -2.26 -9.13 8.75
C ILE A 138 -2.63 -10.61 8.58
N GLU A 139 -3.56 -11.08 9.40
CA GLU A 139 -4.15 -12.41 9.34
C GLU A 139 -5.48 -12.42 8.61
N SER A 140 -6.38 -11.47 8.97
CA SER A 140 -7.70 -11.35 8.34
C SER A 140 -8.23 -9.92 8.37
N PHE A 141 -9.18 -9.68 7.46
CA PHE A 141 -10.10 -8.56 7.48
C PHE A 141 -11.51 -9.08 7.64
N ASP A 142 -12.25 -8.51 8.58
CA ASP A 142 -13.66 -8.77 8.76
C ASP A 142 -14.43 -7.46 8.56
N VAL A 143 -15.29 -7.42 7.54
CA VAL A 143 -16.03 -6.22 7.17
C VAL A 143 -17.45 -6.30 7.69
N LEU A 144 -17.78 -5.44 8.66
CA LEU A 144 -19.12 -5.30 9.21
C LEU A 144 -19.88 -4.26 8.37
N LYS A 145 -20.84 -4.74 7.59
CA LYS A 145 -21.57 -3.89 6.63
C LYS A 145 -22.89 -3.36 7.18
N ASP A 146 -23.43 -4.02 8.21
CA ASP A 146 -24.73 -3.67 8.78
C ASP A 146 -24.59 -2.89 10.06
N ALA A 147 -25.53 -1.97 10.28
CA ALA A 147 -25.56 -1.13 11.48
C ALA A 147 -25.65 -1.93 12.79
N SER A 148 -26.36 -3.07 12.78
CA SER A 148 -26.47 -3.96 13.94
C SER A 148 -25.12 -4.55 14.36
N ALA A 149 -24.32 -5.00 13.40
CA ALA A 149 -22.99 -5.54 13.66
C ALA A 149 -21.99 -4.43 14.03
N ALA A 150 -22.21 -3.21 13.53
CA ALA A 150 -21.36 -2.05 13.80
C ALA A 150 -21.75 -1.29 15.09
N ALA A 151 -22.93 -1.51 15.64
CA ALA A 151 -23.51 -0.76 16.76
C ALA A 151 -22.61 -0.71 18.01
N ILE A 152 -21.80 -1.75 18.23
CA ILE A 152 -20.87 -1.82 19.36
C ILE A 152 -19.81 -0.72 19.35
N TYR A 153 -19.54 -0.15 18.15
CA TYR A 153 -18.58 0.95 17.95
C TYR A 153 -19.23 2.33 17.92
N GLY A 154 -20.58 2.38 18.13
CA GLY A 154 -21.35 3.60 18.21
C GLY A 154 -21.42 4.37 16.89
N ASN A 155 -21.62 5.68 16.98
CA ASN A 155 -21.81 6.57 15.82
C ASN A 155 -20.62 6.58 14.84
N ARG A 156 -19.41 6.29 15.28
CA ARG A 156 -18.21 6.21 14.43
C ARG A 156 -18.29 5.08 13.39
N ALA A 157 -19.19 4.14 13.60
CA ALA A 157 -19.37 2.97 12.73
C ALA A 157 -20.53 3.13 11.71
N SER A 158 -21.08 4.33 11.56
CA SER A 158 -22.22 4.59 10.65
C SER A 158 -21.97 4.18 9.20
N ASN A 159 -20.73 4.25 8.75
CA ASN A 159 -20.30 3.86 7.39
C ASN A 159 -19.76 2.42 7.32
N GLY A 160 -20.03 1.60 8.35
CA GLY A 160 -19.48 0.26 8.49
C GLY A 160 -18.13 0.23 9.21
N VAL A 161 -17.66 -0.98 9.50
CA VAL A 161 -16.42 -1.21 10.22
C VAL A 161 -15.56 -2.24 9.49
N ILE A 162 -14.27 -1.99 9.43
CA ILE A 162 -13.26 -2.95 8.97
C ILE A 162 -12.42 -3.36 10.16
N LEU A 163 -12.59 -4.61 10.59
CA LEU A 163 -11.79 -5.21 11.64
C LEU A 163 -10.54 -5.85 11.02
N ILE A 164 -9.39 -5.47 11.50
CA ILE A 164 -8.11 -6.04 11.07
C ILE A 164 -7.56 -6.87 12.22
N THR A 165 -7.41 -8.15 11.99
CA THR A 165 -6.74 -9.04 12.93
C THR A 165 -5.32 -9.26 12.47
N THR A 166 -4.35 -9.09 13.37
CA THR A 166 -2.96 -9.34 13.06
C THR A 166 -2.50 -10.71 13.55
N LYS A 167 -1.48 -11.26 12.87
CA LYS A 167 -0.89 -12.56 13.17
C LYS A 167 -0.33 -12.58 14.59
N LYS A 168 -0.64 -13.63 15.32
CA LYS A 168 -0.24 -13.85 16.72
C LYS A 168 0.90 -14.84 16.85
N GLY A 169 1.48 -14.88 18.02
CA GLY A 169 2.42 -15.93 18.40
C GLY A 169 1.73 -17.30 18.45
N SER A 170 2.45 -18.36 18.16
CA SER A 170 1.97 -19.73 18.24
C SER A 170 2.76 -20.49 19.29
N SER A 171 2.10 -21.41 20.01
CA SER A 171 2.80 -22.37 20.86
C SER A 171 3.56 -23.37 19.99
N GLY A 172 4.78 -23.74 20.36
CA GLY A 172 5.55 -24.74 19.66
C GLY A 172 6.99 -24.32 19.36
N LYS A 173 7.61 -25.03 18.42
CA LYS A 173 9.01 -24.80 18.03
C LYS A 173 9.16 -23.43 17.37
N LEU A 174 10.35 -22.86 17.50
CA LEU A 174 10.76 -21.65 16.79
C LEU A 174 10.56 -21.82 15.28
N ARG A 175 9.91 -20.85 14.65
CA ARG A 175 9.77 -20.74 13.20
C ARG A 175 10.23 -19.34 12.78
N VAL A 176 11.06 -19.29 11.76
CA VAL A 176 11.49 -18.05 11.13
C VAL A 176 10.91 -18.01 9.72
N ASN A 177 10.12 -16.99 9.43
CA ASN A 177 9.59 -16.74 8.12
C ASN A 177 10.30 -15.51 7.55
N PHE A 178 10.89 -15.67 6.38
CA PHE A 178 11.48 -14.60 5.60
C PHE A 178 10.71 -14.48 4.30
N SER A 179 10.33 -13.27 3.93
CA SER A 179 9.76 -12.96 2.62
C SER A 179 10.43 -11.73 2.03
N THR A 180 10.72 -11.79 0.75
CA THR A 180 11.22 -10.67 -0.02
C THR A 180 10.51 -10.63 -1.36
N SER A 181 10.18 -9.44 -1.80
CA SER A 181 9.61 -9.22 -3.14
C SER A 181 10.20 -7.97 -3.76
N GLY A 182 10.36 -8.02 -5.09
CA GLY A 182 10.74 -6.88 -5.90
C GLY A 182 9.61 -6.56 -6.87
N SER A 183 9.41 -5.28 -7.16
CA SER A 183 8.43 -4.81 -8.12
C SER A 183 9.03 -3.83 -9.10
N VAL A 184 8.50 -3.84 -10.32
CA VAL A 184 8.84 -2.88 -11.37
C VAL A 184 7.53 -2.29 -11.87
N SER A 185 7.43 -0.98 -11.90
CA SER A 185 6.24 -0.27 -12.36
C SER A 185 6.62 0.69 -13.49
N THR A 186 5.81 0.69 -14.54
CA THR A 186 5.97 1.58 -15.70
C THR A 186 4.65 2.26 -16.01
N LYS A 187 4.69 3.42 -16.66
CA LYS A 187 3.47 4.05 -17.17
C LYS A 187 2.84 3.19 -18.27
N MET A 188 1.54 3.13 -18.32
CA MET A 188 0.82 2.39 -19.38
C MET A 188 0.68 3.16 -20.70
N GLY A 189 0.88 4.47 -20.68
CA GLY A 189 0.75 5.35 -21.86
C GLY A 189 0.82 6.82 -21.49
N ASN A 190 0.83 7.68 -22.51
CA ASN A 190 0.72 9.12 -22.34
C ASN A 190 -0.73 9.58 -22.58
N GLN A 191 -1.13 10.64 -21.90
CA GLN A 191 -2.31 11.38 -22.25
C GLN A 191 -2.08 12.01 -23.65
N SER A 192 -3.08 11.91 -24.53
CA SER A 192 -2.99 12.57 -25.84
C SER A 192 -3.06 14.08 -25.64
N VAL A 193 -1.99 14.76 -26.01
CA VAL A 193 -1.87 16.22 -26.02
C VAL A 193 -1.31 16.66 -27.37
N LEU A 194 -1.46 17.92 -27.72
CA LEU A 194 -0.88 18.45 -28.97
C LEU A 194 0.66 18.31 -28.93
N THR A 195 1.22 17.84 -30.02
CA THR A 195 2.66 17.93 -30.25
C THR A 195 3.08 19.38 -30.42
N ALA A 196 4.38 19.67 -30.30
CA ALA A 196 4.85 21.07 -30.48
C ALA A 196 4.49 21.65 -31.85
N ASP A 197 4.51 20.83 -32.91
CA ASP A 197 4.16 21.28 -34.25
C ASP A 197 2.66 21.53 -34.40
N GLU A 198 1.82 20.64 -33.88
CA GLU A 198 0.36 20.84 -33.85
C GLU A 198 -0.01 22.07 -33.01
N PHE A 199 0.66 22.25 -31.86
CA PHE A 199 0.46 23.41 -31.00
C PHE A 199 0.85 24.71 -31.69
N ARG A 200 2.01 24.76 -32.39
CA ARG A 200 2.40 25.91 -33.21
C ARG A 200 1.38 26.23 -34.28
N ALA A 201 0.95 25.23 -35.04
CA ALA A 201 -0.06 25.39 -36.07
C ALA A 201 -1.38 25.94 -35.51
N PHE A 202 -1.81 25.39 -34.37
CA PHE A 202 -3.03 25.85 -33.70
C PHE A 202 -2.94 27.30 -33.24
N VAL A 203 -1.83 27.68 -32.58
CA VAL A 203 -1.61 29.04 -32.08
C VAL A 203 -1.49 30.02 -33.22
N GLN A 204 -0.77 29.67 -34.29
CA GLN A 204 -0.64 30.53 -35.48
C GLN A 204 -1.97 30.79 -36.18
N ALA A 205 -2.88 29.82 -36.18
CA ALA A 205 -4.19 29.94 -36.79
C ALA A 205 -5.22 30.70 -35.94
N ASN A 206 -5.10 30.66 -34.62
CA ASN A 206 -6.18 31.06 -33.71
C ASN A 206 -5.82 32.15 -32.70
N ALA A 207 -4.53 32.46 -32.50
CA ALA A 207 -4.10 33.38 -31.46
C ALA A 207 -3.64 34.76 -32.00
N SER A 208 -3.59 35.75 -31.11
CA SER A 208 -3.03 37.07 -31.45
C SER A 208 -1.51 37.02 -31.62
N GLN A 209 -0.96 38.01 -32.34
CA GLN A 209 0.46 38.11 -32.61
C GLN A 209 1.34 38.06 -31.34
N ASN A 210 0.82 38.58 -30.23
CA ASN A 210 1.54 38.53 -28.94
C ASN A 210 1.79 37.10 -28.47
N TYR A 211 0.84 36.19 -28.65
CA TYR A 211 1.02 34.75 -28.29
C TYR A 211 1.88 34.03 -29.32
N ILE A 212 1.73 34.35 -30.61
CA ILE A 212 2.57 33.78 -31.67
C ILE A 212 4.05 34.08 -31.41
N ASN A 213 4.36 35.28 -30.97
CA ASN A 213 5.73 35.70 -30.65
C ASN A 213 6.34 35.02 -29.45
N LYS A 214 5.52 34.36 -28.59
CA LYS A 214 5.98 33.58 -27.42
C LYS A 214 6.28 32.11 -27.74
N LEU A 215 5.94 31.66 -28.95
CA LEU A 215 6.22 30.27 -29.33
C LEU A 215 7.72 30.01 -29.36
N GLY A 216 8.13 28.96 -28.66
CA GLY A 216 9.51 28.49 -28.69
C GLY A 216 9.83 27.64 -29.92
N LYS A 217 11.08 27.23 -30.03
CA LYS A 217 11.59 26.38 -31.13
C LYS A 217 11.72 24.92 -30.73
N ALA A 218 11.60 24.61 -29.46
CA ALA A 218 11.75 23.26 -28.92
C ALA A 218 10.58 22.33 -29.32
N ASN A 219 10.79 21.04 -29.17
CA ASN A 219 9.76 20.01 -29.25
C ASN A 219 9.89 19.14 -28.01
N THR A 220 9.29 19.62 -26.93
CA THR A 220 9.46 19.04 -25.60
C THR A 220 8.26 18.17 -25.25
N ASN A 221 8.50 16.88 -25.00
CA ASN A 221 7.49 16.00 -24.44
C ASN A 221 7.58 16.03 -22.90
N TRP A 222 6.82 16.93 -22.30
CA TRP A 222 6.82 17.13 -20.85
C TRP A 222 6.41 15.89 -20.08
N GLN A 223 5.51 15.06 -20.63
CA GLN A 223 5.09 13.82 -19.97
C GLN A 223 6.24 12.81 -19.87
N ASP A 224 7.09 12.69 -20.89
CA ASP A 224 8.22 11.75 -20.82
C ASP A 224 9.30 12.20 -19.82
N LEU A 225 9.40 13.50 -19.57
CA LEU A 225 10.36 14.05 -18.63
C LEU A 225 9.99 13.78 -17.17
N ILE A 226 8.70 13.75 -16.84
CA ILE A 226 8.25 13.55 -15.46
C ILE A 226 8.13 12.07 -15.07
N TYR A 227 8.08 11.14 -16.04
CA TYR A 227 7.93 9.73 -15.76
C TYR A 227 9.27 8.97 -15.76
N GLN A 228 9.27 7.87 -15.06
CA GLN A 228 10.39 6.92 -14.98
C GLN A 228 9.89 5.49 -14.78
N THR A 229 10.74 4.51 -15.07
CA THR A 229 10.55 3.15 -14.57
C THR A 229 10.84 3.15 -13.07
N ALA A 230 9.88 2.69 -12.29
CA ALA A 230 9.94 2.68 -10.84
C ALA A 230 10.25 1.28 -10.31
N TRP A 231 11.06 1.20 -9.27
CA TRP A 231 11.45 -0.03 -8.60
C TRP A 231 10.92 0.00 -7.17
N GLY A 232 10.54 -1.17 -6.66
CA GLY A 232 10.15 -1.32 -5.28
C GLY A 232 10.68 -2.62 -4.70
N THR A 233 10.85 -2.65 -3.38
CA THR A 233 11.23 -3.82 -2.61
C THR A 233 10.44 -3.89 -1.31
N ASP A 234 10.01 -5.09 -0.93
CA ASP A 234 9.36 -5.37 0.34
C ASP A 234 10.05 -6.57 0.98
N ASN A 235 10.62 -6.36 2.17
CA ASN A 235 11.42 -7.34 2.89
C ASN A 235 10.85 -7.52 4.30
N ASN A 236 10.56 -8.75 4.68
CA ASN A 236 9.94 -9.05 5.96
C ASN A 236 10.58 -10.26 6.62
N VAL A 237 10.78 -10.17 7.92
CA VAL A 237 11.23 -11.27 8.78
C VAL A 237 10.25 -11.39 9.92
N ALA A 238 9.77 -12.60 10.19
CA ALA A 238 8.93 -12.88 11.32
C ALA A 238 9.42 -14.12 12.06
N ILE A 239 9.59 -13.99 13.37
CA ILE A 239 9.99 -15.05 14.27
C ILE A 239 8.78 -15.39 15.15
N THR A 240 8.32 -16.62 15.10
CA THR A 240 7.20 -17.10 15.91
C THR A 240 7.60 -18.34 16.69
N GLY A 241 7.07 -18.47 17.88
CA GLY A 241 7.34 -19.63 18.72
C GLY A 241 6.65 -19.55 20.08
N GLY A 242 6.91 -20.54 20.92
CA GLY A 242 6.41 -20.57 22.28
C GLY A 242 7.50 -21.02 23.25
N ILE A 243 7.75 -20.22 24.27
CA ILE A 243 8.61 -20.57 25.40
C ILE A 243 7.71 -20.96 26.55
N LYS A 244 7.62 -22.28 26.85
CA LYS A 244 6.68 -22.82 27.85
C LYS A 244 5.23 -22.39 27.52
N LYS A 245 4.59 -21.59 28.39
CA LYS A 245 3.23 -21.07 28.24
C LYS A 245 3.18 -19.65 27.65
N LEU A 246 4.27 -19.19 27.01
CA LEU A 246 4.38 -17.86 26.39
C LEU A 246 4.54 -17.99 24.87
N PRO A 247 3.44 -17.99 24.09
CA PRO A 247 3.50 -17.77 22.66
C PRO A 247 3.97 -16.36 22.33
N TYR A 248 4.85 -16.25 21.35
CA TYR A 248 5.37 -14.96 20.92
C TYR A 248 5.49 -14.88 19.39
N ARG A 249 5.40 -13.65 18.87
CA ARG A 249 5.73 -13.29 17.50
C ARG A 249 6.48 -11.97 17.51
N LEU A 250 7.61 -11.94 16.85
CA LEU A 250 8.37 -10.72 16.53
C LEU A 250 8.39 -10.59 15.01
N SER A 251 8.05 -9.42 14.48
CA SER A 251 8.13 -9.11 13.05
C SER A 251 8.91 -7.84 12.81
N LEU A 252 9.69 -7.83 11.73
CA LEU A 252 10.40 -6.68 11.20
C LEU A 252 10.09 -6.59 9.71
N GLY A 253 9.74 -5.41 9.23
CA GLY A 253 9.46 -5.16 7.83
C GLY A 253 10.15 -3.90 7.34
N TYR A 254 10.67 -3.97 6.12
CA TYR A 254 11.19 -2.83 5.38
C TYR A 254 10.59 -2.84 3.98
N ASN A 255 9.90 -1.77 3.65
CA ASN A 255 9.30 -1.54 2.33
C ASN A 255 9.83 -0.23 1.76
N GLU A 256 10.29 -0.27 0.52
CA GLU A 256 10.71 0.89 -0.23
C GLU A 256 10.10 0.84 -1.63
N GLN A 257 9.44 1.89 -2.04
CA GLN A 257 8.79 2.00 -3.34
C GLN A 257 9.08 3.36 -3.96
N ASN A 258 9.61 3.36 -5.17
CA ASN A 258 9.66 4.53 -6.01
C ASN A 258 8.37 4.63 -6.83
N GLY A 259 7.93 5.84 -7.10
CA GLY A 259 6.80 6.09 -7.98
C GLY A 259 7.22 6.24 -9.44
N ILE A 260 6.28 6.00 -10.35
CA ILE A 260 6.48 6.22 -11.78
C ILE A 260 6.66 7.71 -12.11
N VAL A 261 6.18 8.61 -11.26
CA VAL A 261 6.50 10.03 -11.34
C VAL A 261 7.82 10.27 -10.60
N ARG A 262 8.75 10.97 -11.24
CA ARG A 262 10.07 11.26 -10.66
C ARG A 262 9.93 11.95 -9.30
N THR A 263 10.88 11.70 -8.42
CA THR A 263 10.92 12.19 -7.02
C THR A 263 9.87 11.61 -6.07
N ASN A 264 8.91 10.83 -6.56
CA ASN A 264 7.95 10.16 -5.69
C ASN A 264 8.59 8.94 -5.05
N GLU A 265 8.55 8.89 -3.72
CA GLU A 265 9.16 7.82 -2.93
C GLU A 265 8.35 7.55 -1.68
N PHE A 266 8.23 6.29 -1.32
CA PHE A 266 7.64 5.82 -0.07
C PHE A 266 8.57 4.82 0.59
N LYS A 267 8.91 5.04 1.87
CA LYS A 267 9.63 4.08 2.70
C LYS A 267 8.83 3.81 3.96
N ARG A 268 8.80 2.55 4.37
CA ARG A 268 8.20 2.14 5.64
C ARG A 268 9.08 1.11 6.32
N THR A 269 9.50 1.43 7.54
CA THR A 269 10.09 0.47 8.48
C THR A 269 9.06 0.13 9.54
N SER A 270 8.82 -1.14 9.79
CA SER A 270 7.82 -1.59 10.77
C SER A 270 8.41 -2.62 11.72
N VAL A 271 7.96 -2.58 12.98
CA VAL A 271 8.25 -3.56 14.01
C VAL A 271 6.97 -3.98 14.70
N GLY A 272 6.81 -5.27 14.93
CA GLY A 272 5.68 -5.82 15.66
C GLY A 272 6.14 -6.84 16.68
N LEU A 273 5.61 -6.74 17.89
CA LEU A 273 5.81 -7.74 18.96
C LEU A 273 4.43 -8.13 19.50
N ASN A 274 4.12 -9.40 19.41
CA ASN A 274 2.94 -9.99 20.03
C ASN A 274 3.38 -11.03 21.07
N LEU A 275 2.87 -10.88 22.28
CA LEU A 275 3.07 -11.83 23.39
C LEU A 275 1.70 -12.26 23.90
N THR A 276 1.50 -13.56 24.09
CA THR A 276 0.24 -14.09 24.59
C THR A 276 0.48 -15.09 25.72
N PRO A 277 1.03 -14.65 26.89
CA PRO A 277 1.22 -15.53 28.02
C PRO A 277 -0.10 -16.12 28.52
N LYS A 278 -0.03 -17.38 28.91
CA LYS A 278 -1.15 -18.15 29.48
C LYS A 278 -0.85 -18.55 30.91
N PHE A 279 -1.78 -18.28 31.79
CA PHE A 279 -1.65 -18.52 33.21
C PHE A 279 -2.76 -19.46 33.69
N PHE A 280 -2.56 -20.05 34.88
CA PHE A 280 -3.57 -20.89 35.56
C PHE A 280 -4.14 -21.95 34.62
N ASP A 281 -3.28 -22.79 34.04
CA ASP A 281 -3.63 -23.85 33.10
C ASP A 281 -4.54 -23.40 31.94
N ASN A 282 -4.21 -22.24 31.38
CA ASN A 282 -4.90 -21.56 30.28
C ASN A 282 -6.24 -20.88 30.65
N HIS A 283 -6.58 -20.77 31.94
CA HIS A 283 -7.79 -20.06 32.37
C HIS A 283 -7.65 -18.51 32.20
N LEU A 284 -6.41 -18.01 32.26
CA LEU A 284 -6.14 -16.59 31.98
C LEU A 284 -5.16 -16.48 30.81
N SER A 285 -5.56 -15.73 29.76
CA SER A 285 -4.70 -15.35 28.64
C SER A 285 -4.59 -13.83 28.59
N VAL A 286 -3.38 -13.33 28.64
CA VAL A 286 -3.09 -11.90 28.47
C VAL A 286 -2.47 -11.70 27.10
N THR A 287 -2.97 -10.73 26.34
CA THR A 287 -2.39 -10.37 25.04
C THR A 287 -1.74 -9.00 25.12
N ALA A 288 -0.45 -8.94 24.85
CA ALA A 288 0.30 -7.70 24.72
C ALA A 288 0.74 -7.53 23.27
N ASN A 289 0.32 -6.45 22.63
CA ASN A 289 0.70 -6.07 21.28
C ASN A 289 1.44 -4.75 21.31
N VAL A 290 2.67 -4.74 20.80
CA VAL A 290 3.45 -3.52 20.57
C VAL A 290 3.72 -3.43 19.08
N LYS A 291 3.36 -2.31 18.48
CA LYS A 291 3.58 -2.05 17.05
C LYS A 291 4.17 -0.66 16.88
N GLY A 292 5.18 -0.56 16.04
CA GLY A 292 5.79 0.69 15.64
C GLY A 292 5.98 0.72 14.13
N SER A 293 5.78 1.89 13.54
CA SER A 293 6.02 2.12 12.13
C SER A 293 6.61 3.51 11.94
N MET A 294 7.64 3.58 11.11
CA MET A 294 8.23 4.84 10.63
C MET A 294 8.05 4.90 9.12
N THR A 295 7.48 5.98 8.63
CA THR A 295 7.25 6.20 7.20
C THR A 295 7.90 7.49 6.74
N GLU A 296 8.50 7.42 5.57
CA GLU A 296 9.02 8.58 4.84
C GLU A 296 8.29 8.64 3.49
N ASN A 297 7.64 9.76 3.22
CA ASN A 297 6.90 9.99 1.99
C ASN A 297 7.42 11.22 1.29
N ARG A 298 7.65 11.08 -0.02
CA ARG A 298 7.89 12.21 -0.91
C ARG A 298 6.84 12.17 -2.00
N PHE A 299 5.96 13.17 -2.02
CA PHE A 299 4.91 13.29 -3.03
C PHE A 299 5.33 14.28 -4.11
N PRO A 300 5.10 13.96 -5.39
CA PRO A 300 5.34 14.91 -6.47
C PRO A 300 4.28 16.02 -6.39
N ALA A 301 4.70 17.27 -6.42
CA ALA A 301 3.80 18.40 -6.39
C ALA A 301 3.18 18.63 -7.77
N GLY A 302 1.90 18.26 -7.98
CA GLY A 302 1.07 18.70 -9.10
C GLY A 302 1.61 18.57 -10.54
N VAL A 303 2.79 17.96 -10.71
CA VAL A 303 3.56 17.96 -11.98
C VAL A 303 2.86 17.26 -13.14
N ILE A 304 1.91 16.35 -12.87
CA ILE A 304 1.19 15.63 -13.94
C ILE A 304 0.33 16.60 -14.74
N GLY A 305 -0.49 17.41 -14.04
CA GLY A 305 -1.30 18.44 -14.71
C GLY A 305 -0.43 19.48 -15.42
N ALA A 306 0.62 19.91 -14.74
CA ALA A 306 1.58 20.83 -15.33
C ALA A 306 2.15 20.31 -16.65
N ALA A 307 2.63 19.08 -16.69
CA ALA A 307 3.20 18.47 -17.89
C ALA A 307 2.19 18.26 -19.05
N GLN A 308 0.88 18.26 -18.73
CA GLN A 308 -0.16 18.17 -19.77
C GLN A 308 -0.52 19.51 -20.40
N PHE A 309 -0.41 20.60 -19.64
CA PHE A 309 -0.87 21.92 -20.06
C PHE A 309 0.25 22.87 -20.45
N PHE A 310 1.50 22.52 -20.13
CA PHE A 310 2.61 23.41 -20.46
C PHE A 310 2.92 23.43 -21.95
N ASP A 311 3.37 24.57 -22.43
CA ASP A 311 3.72 24.80 -23.83
C ASP A 311 4.81 23.84 -24.32
N PRO A 312 4.51 22.95 -25.26
CA PRO A 312 5.48 21.95 -25.75
C PRO A 312 6.55 22.57 -26.65
N THR A 313 6.43 23.88 -27.01
CA THR A 313 7.42 24.58 -27.83
C THR A 313 8.56 25.18 -27.01
N GLN A 314 8.46 25.11 -25.66
CA GLN A 314 9.49 25.64 -24.76
C GLN A 314 10.58 24.60 -24.49
N GLU A 315 11.80 25.07 -24.22
CA GLU A 315 12.90 24.24 -23.75
C GLU A 315 12.72 23.85 -22.28
N VAL A 316 13.41 22.83 -21.82
CA VAL A 316 13.32 22.37 -20.40
C VAL A 316 13.82 23.43 -19.44
N TYR A 317 14.80 24.23 -19.85
CA TYR A 317 15.38 25.32 -19.06
C TYR A 317 15.06 26.67 -19.69
N ASP A 318 14.71 27.65 -18.88
CA ASP A 318 14.53 29.03 -19.31
C ASP A 318 15.84 29.79 -19.18
N TYR A 319 16.49 30.03 -20.30
CA TYR A 319 17.71 30.82 -20.39
C TYR A 319 17.45 32.30 -20.77
N SER A 320 16.18 32.74 -20.80
CA SER A 320 15.84 34.12 -21.12
C SER A 320 16.35 35.07 -20.02
N PRO A 321 16.66 36.35 -20.38
CA PRO A 321 17.07 37.34 -19.40
C PRO A 321 16.03 37.62 -18.30
N GLN A 322 14.77 37.30 -18.57
CA GLN A 322 13.62 37.44 -17.66
C GLN A 322 13.31 36.14 -16.96
N GLY A 323 13.99 35.04 -17.30
CA GLY A 323 13.79 33.72 -16.68
C GLY A 323 14.16 33.75 -15.21
N ASN A 324 13.48 32.93 -14.45
CA ASN A 324 13.73 32.85 -13.01
C ASN A 324 15.16 32.37 -12.76
N GLN A 325 15.86 33.09 -11.92
CA GLN A 325 17.29 32.88 -11.59
C GLN A 325 17.51 31.64 -10.71
N VAL A 326 16.45 30.94 -10.26
CA VAL A 326 16.57 29.73 -9.46
C VAL A 326 16.68 28.52 -10.37
N ASN A 327 17.89 28.08 -10.65
CA ASN A 327 18.22 26.89 -11.43
C ASN A 327 17.76 26.89 -12.91
N ASN A 328 17.36 28.02 -13.48
CA ASN A 328 16.88 28.16 -14.84
C ASN A 328 15.67 27.29 -15.22
N TYR A 329 14.83 26.92 -14.29
CA TYR A 329 13.57 26.25 -14.57
C TYR A 329 12.44 27.26 -14.72
N TRP A 330 11.45 26.91 -15.57
CA TRP A 330 10.22 27.66 -15.67
C TRP A 330 9.47 27.67 -14.34
N GLU A 331 9.05 28.85 -13.89
CA GLU A 331 8.13 28.99 -12.77
C GLU A 331 6.68 29.13 -13.28
N TRP A 332 5.76 28.62 -12.48
CA TRP A 332 4.31 28.64 -12.75
C TRP A 332 3.64 29.77 -11.98
#